data_21634822042bab22114fbb340b2b3718
#
_entry.id   21634822042bab22114fbb340b2b3718
#
_cell.length_a   1.000
_cell.length_b   1.000
_cell.length_c   1.000
_cell.angle_alpha   90.00
_cell.angle_beta   90.00
_cell.angle_gamma   90.00
#
_symmetry.space_group_name_H-M   'P 1'
#
loop_
_entity.id
_entity.type
_entity.pdbx_description
1 polymer ?
#
loop_
_entity_poly.entity_id
_entity_poly.type
_entity_poly.pdbx_seq_one_letter_code
_entity_poly.pdbx_strand_id
1 'polypeptide(L)'
;DTAVRNETAWENYYLACKGIWDEDTLLWKKEQPRLLKKMKKYIPDTRVYYKVLDDEVMISDKEKREAIKEKIVYLRRDCERDYRDDMWYYQRYGQIDKVREIAREWFDSGLYSRSILTYYYNEFVGLKRNAILAGTGPEWAYSVLLQYGAGLFKDVEVVDLSELMNPEEESDFWKTKGIDVNTFPDREKVKCPGAWSVSYTHLRAHETELH
;
A
#
# COMPACT_ATOMS: atom_id res chain seq x y z
N ASP A 1 -8.30 13.88 -31.05
CA ASP A 1 -7.69 14.77 -30.06
C ASP A 1 -7.02 13.94 -28.96
N THR A 2 -5.75 13.59 -29.18
CA THR A 2 -4.96 12.70 -28.30
C THR A 2 -4.74 13.31 -26.91
N ALA A 3 -4.65 14.63 -26.81
CA ALA A 3 -4.42 15.32 -25.53
C ALA A 3 -5.60 15.13 -24.54
N VAL A 4 -6.83 15.07 -25.02
CA VAL A 4 -8.03 14.94 -24.18
C VAL A 4 -8.20 13.50 -23.65
N ARG A 5 -7.50 12.51 -24.23
CA ARG A 5 -7.52 11.10 -23.83
C ARG A 5 -6.28 10.68 -23.07
N ASN A 6 -5.42 11.62 -22.67
CA ASN A 6 -4.20 11.34 -21.93
C ASN A 6 -4.52 11.17 -20.44
N GLU A 7 -4.48 9.94 -19.95
CA GLU A 7 -4.75 9.59 -18.55
C GLU A 7 -3.82 10.31 -17.57
N THR A 8 -2.53 10.36 -17.86
CA THR A 8 -1.54 11.04 -17.01
C THR A 8 -1.85 12.53 -16.86
N ALA A 9 -2.30 13.18 -17.94
CA ALA A 9 -2.70 14.59 -17.86
C ALA A 9 -3.92 14.79 -16.96
N TRP A 10 -4.89 13.86 -17.01
CA TRP A 10 -6.05 13.88 -16.13
C TRP A 10 -5.69 13.60 -14.67
N GLU A 11 -4.78 12.65 -14.41
CA GLU A 11 -4.30 12.35 -13.07
C GLU A 11 -3.58 13.55 -12.46
N ASN A 12 -2.65 14.15 -13.20
CA ASN A 12 -1.92 15.35 -12.75
C ASN A 12 -2.87 16.53 -12.47
N TYR A 13 -3.88 16.72 -13.33
CA TYR A 13 -4.90 17.75 -13.10
C TYR A 13 -5.71 17.46 -11.83
N TYR A 14 -6.13 16.22 -11.64
CA TYR A 14 -6.86 15.81 -10.43
C TYR A 14 -6.03 16.03 -9.17
N LEU A 15 -4.78 15.59 -9.14
CA LEU A 15 -3.88 15.75 -7.99
C LEU A 15 -3.63 17.23 -7.66
N ALA A 16 -3.46 18.08 -8.67
CA ALA A 16 -3.33 19.52 -8.48
C ALA A 16 -4.61 20.15 -7.89
N CYS A 17 -5.77 19.73 -8.36
CA CYS A 17 -7.04 20.18 -7.82
C CYS A 17 -7.28 19.67 -6.39
N LYS A 18 -6.93 18.40 -6.12
CA LYS A 18 -7.13 17.76 -4.81
C LYS A 18 -6.41 18.52 -3.70
N GLY A 19 -5.18 18.96 -3.91
CA GLY A 19 -4.45 19.78 -2.94
C GLY A 19 -5.18 21.07 -2.55
N ILE A 20 -5.90 21.69 -3.49
CA ILE A 20 -6.73 22.90 -3.21
C ILE A 20 -8.02 22.48 -2.50
N TRP A 21 -8.63 21.39 -2.91
CA TRP A 21 -9.91 20.93 -2.38
C TRP A 21 -9.80 20.34 -0.97
N ASP A 22 -8.66 19.77 -0.60
CA ASP A 22 -8.42 19.28 0.76
C ASP A 22 -8.44 20.42 1.79
N GLU A 23 -8.13 21.66 1.36
CA GLU A 23 -8.25 22.88 2.17
C GLU A 23 -9.67 23.47 2.16
N ASP A 24 -10.47 23.23 1.11
CA ASP A 24 -11.84 23.74 0.96
C ASP A 24 -12.83 22.62 0.57
N THR A 25 -13.46 22.04 1.58
CA THR A 25 -14.43 20.95 1.40
C THR A 25 -15.70 21.35 0.61
N LEU A 26 -16.07 22.63 0.59
CA LEU A 26 -17.19 23.11 -0.20
C LEU A 26 -16.84 23.16 -1.68
N LEU A 27 -15.62 23.59 -1.98
CA LEU A 27 -15.10 23.57 -3.35
C LEU A 27 -14.98 22.15 -3.88
N TRP A 28 -14.48 21.23 -3.07
CA TRP A 28 -14.45 19.80 -3.37
C TRP A 28 -15.81 19.26 -3.80
N LYS A 29 -16.83 19.40 -2.96
CA LYS A 29 -18.18 18.90 -3.23
C LYS A 29 -18.80 19.46 -4.52
N LYS A 30 -18.36 20.64 -4.96
CA LYS A 30 -18.86 21.28 -6.19
C LYS A 30 -18.09 20.88 -7.43
N GLU A 31 -16.76 20.83 -7.35
CA GLU A 31 -15.92 20.70 -8.54
C GLU A 31 -15.59 19.24 -8.88
N GLN A 32 -15.49 18.35 -7.91
CA GLN A 32 -15.20 16.94 -8.17
C GLN A 32 -16.27 16.25 -9.05
N PRO A 33 -17.59 16.41 -8.80
CA PRO A 33 -18.60 15.82 -9.69
C PRO A 33 -18.54 16.38 -11.12
N ARG A 34 -18.12 17.63 -11.28
CA ARG A 34 -17.92 18.24 -12.61
C ARG A 34 -16.72 17.65 -13.34
N LEU A 35 -15.64 17.41 -12.62
CA LEU A 35 -14.46 16.73 -13.13
C LEU A 35 -14.80 15.31 -13.58
N LEU A 36 -15.46 14.53 -12.72
CA LEU A 36 -15.90 13.16 -13.02
C LEU A 36 -16.80 13.08 -14.25
N LYS A 37 -17.71 14.04 -14.41
CA LYS A 37 -18.57 14.12 -15.63
C LYS A 37 -17.72 14.30 -16.89
N LYS A 38 -16.65 15.10 -16.83
CA LYS A 38 -15.72 15.28 -17.96
C LYS A 38 -14.90 14.01 -18.19
N MET A 39 -14.31 13.42 -17.13
CA MET A 39 -13.53 12.20 -17.23
C MET A 39 -14.35 11.05 -17.79
N LYS A 40 -15.60 10.88 -17.35
CA LYS A 40 -16.54 9.89 -17.91
C LYS A 40 -16.76 10.06 -19.41
N LYS A 41 -16.72 11.28 -19.93
CA LYS A 41 -16.85 11.54 -21.37
C LYS A 41 -15.59 11.20 -22.16
N TYR A 42 -14.40 11.44 -21.61
CA TYR A 42 -13.14 11.39 -22.35
C TYR A 42 -12.30 10.17 -22.05
N ILE A 43 -12.35 9.65 -20.80
CA ILE A 43 -11.56 8.53 -20.30
C ILE A 43 -12.41 7.57 -19.43
N PRO A 44 -13.60 7.08 -19.91
CA PRO A 44 -14.61 6.44 -19.06
C PRO A 44 -14.16 5.13 -18.39
N ASP A 45 -13.28 4.35 -19.04
CA ASP A 45 -12.91 3.01 -18.58
C ASP A 45 -11.42 2.95 -18.23
N THR A 46 -10.92 4.03 -17.61
CA THR A 46 -9.51 4.13 -17.21
C THR A 46 -9.34 4.01 -15.72
N ARG A 47 -8.14 3.60 -15.30
CA ARG A 47 -7.78 3.50 -13.90
C ARG A 47 -7.90 4.85 -13.19
N VAL A 48 -7.44 5.92 -13.82
CA VAL A 48 -7.54 7.29 -13.29
C VAL A 48 -8.99 7.70 -13.04
N TYR A 49 -9.91 7.42 -13.98
CA TYR A 49 -11.34 7.70 -13.78
C TYR A 49 -11.90 6.99 -12.54
N TYR A 50 -11.61 5.69 -12.40
CA TYR A 50 -12.12 4.93 -11.27
C TYR A 50 -11.48 5.32 -9.93
N LYS A 51 -10.21 5.71 -9.91
CA LYS A 51 -9.55 6.26 -8.71
C LYS A 51 -10.24 7.54 -8.22
N VAL A 52 -10.54 8.47 -9.13
CA VAL A 52 -11.26 9.71 -8.78
C VAL A 52 -12.69 9.42 -8.34
N LEU A 53 -13.34 8.41 -8.93
CA LEU A 53 -14.67 7.96 -8.54
C LEU A 53 -14.66 7.28 -7.15
N ASP A 54 -13.62 6.50 -6.81
CA ASP A 54 -13.44 5.91 -5.47
C ASP A 54 -13.32 7.01 -4.40
N ASP A 55 -12.57 8.06 -4.68
CA ASP A 55 -12.46 9.20 -3.78
C ASP A 55 -13.79 9.95 -3.57
N GLU A 56 -14.66 10.05 -4.60
CA GLU A 56 -16.01 10.63 -4.45
C GLU A 56 -16.90 9.78 -3.55
N VAL A 57 -16.84 8.46 -3.73
CA VAL A 57 -17.74 7.51 -3.04
C VAL A 57 -17.23 7.19 -1.62
N MET A 58 -15.98 7.51 -1.31
CA MET A 58 -15.28 7.13 -0.07
C MET A 58 -16.07 7.40 1.22
N ILE A 59 -16.92 8.42 1.21
CA ILE A 59 -17.63 8.90 2.41
C ILE A 59 -19.06 8.33 2.50
N SER A 60 -19.66 7.84 1.41
CA SER A 60 -21.12 7.64 1.35
C SER A 60 -21.62 6.20 1.19
N ASP A 61 -20.84 5.29 0.57
CA ASP A 61 -21.34 3.98 0.17
C ASP A 61 -20.21 2.94 0.08
N LYS A 62 -20.13 2.08 1.11
CA LYS A 62 -19.08 1.06 1.20
C LYS A 62 -19.17 0.01 0.09
N GLU A 63 -20.38 -0.45 -0.25
CA GLU A 63 -20.57 -1.51 -1.26
C GLU A 63 -20.17 -1.01 -2.66
N LYS A 64 -20.60 0.20 -2.99
CA LYS A 64 -20.25 0.85 -4.25
C LYS A 64 -18.73 1.07 -4.35
N ARG A 65 -18.10 1.45 -3.25
CA ARG A 65 -16.65 1.63 -3.18
C ARG A 65 -15.90 0.32 -3.43
N GLU A 66 -16.31 -0.78 -2.81
CA GLU A 66 -15.69 -2.08 -3.04
C GLU A 66 -15.85 -2.52 -4.50
N ALA A 67 -17.03 -2.33 -5.11
CA ALA A 67 -17.23 -2.61 -6.53
C ALA A 67 -16.34 -1.76 -7.46
N ILE A 68 -16.05 -0.52 -7.09
CA ILE A 68 -15.12 0.35 -7.85
C ILE A 68 -13.69 -0.18 -7.71
N LYS A 69 -13.24 -0.54 -6.52
CA LYS A 69 -11.91 -1.10 -6.27
C LYS A 69 -11.70 -2.41 -7.00
N GLU A 70 -12.70 -3.29 -6.99
CA GLU A 70 -12.68 -4.51 -7.77
C GLU A 70 -12.45 -4.24 -9.27
N LYS A 71 -13.05 -3.19 -9.82
CA LYS A 71 -12.79 -2.78 -11.22
C LYS A 71 -11.36 -2.28 -11.42
N ILE A 72 -10.85 -1.47 -10.49
CA ILE A 72 -9.51 -0.88 -10.59
C ILE A 72 -8.44 -1.98 -10.75
N VAL A 73 -8.51 -3.06 -9.96
CA VAL A 73 -7.48 -4.11 -9.96
C VAL A 73 -7.42 -4.93 -11.25
N TYR A 74 -8.47 -4.89 -12.08
CA TYR A 74 -8.49 -5.52 -13.42
C TYR A 74 -7.94 -4.60 -14.54
N LEU A 75 -7.69 -3.32 -14.23
CA LEU A 75 -7.16 -2.38 -15.20
C LEU A 75 -5.63 -2.42 -15.22
N ARG A 76 -5.05 -2.05 -16.36
CA ARG A 76 -3.61 -2.02 -16.54
C ARG A 76 -2.91 -1.17 -15.48
N ARG A 77 -1.77 -1.65 -15.00
CA ARG A 77 -0.87 -0.96 -14.06
C ARG A 77 0.18 -0.21 -14.84
N ASP A 78 0.22 1.11 -14.68
CA ASP A 78 1.12 1.99 -15.44
C ASP A 78 2.19 2.66 -14.57
N CYS A 79 2.12 2.49 -13.25
CA CYS A 79 3.10 3.06 -12.31
C CYS A 79 3.25 2.20 -11.04
N GLU A 80 4.31 2.46 -10.29
CA GLU A 80 4.61 1.81 -9.00
C GLU A 80 3.42 1.79 -8.04
N ARG A 81 2.70 2.92 -7.94
CA ARG A 81 1.54 3.04 -7.04
C ARG A 81 0.46 2.03 -7.38
N ASP A 82 0.21 1.76 -8.66
CA ASP A 82 -0.83 0.83 -9.08
C ASP A 82 -0.55 -0.59 -8.60
N TYR A 83 0.72 -1.03 -8.69
CA TYR A 83 1.12 -2.33 -8.18
C TYR A 83 0.96 -2.43 -6.66
N ARG A 84 1.38 -1.40 -5.92
CA ARG A 84 1.25 -1.36 -4.46
C ARG A 84 -0.21 -1.39 -4.00
N ASP A 85 -1.05 -0.55 -4.62
CA ASP A 85 -2.47 -0.45 -4.30
C ASP A 85 -3.19 -1.78 -4.56
N ASP A 86 -2.87 -2.48 -5.65
CA ASP A 86 -3.47 -3.77 -5.98
C ASP A 86 -2.95 -4.89 -5.08
N MET A 87 -1.65 -4.93 -4.76
CA MET A 87 -1.12 -5.89 -3.79
C MET A 87 -1.79 -5.71 -2.43
N TRP A 88 -1.94 -4.46 -1.97
CA TRP A 88 -2.61 -4.15 -0.71
C TRP A 88 -4.10 -4.54 -0.73
N TYR A 89 -4.79 -4.33 -1.85
CA TYR A 89 -6.16 -4.79 -2.03
C TYR A 89 -6.27 -6.31 -1.84
N TYR A 90 -5.47 -7.10 -2.53
CA TYR A 90 -5.53 -8.56 -2.44
C TYR A 90 -5.03 -9.11 -1.10
N GLN A 91 -4.03 -8.48 -0.50
CA GLN A 91 -3.55 -8.81 0.85
C GLN A 91 -4.70 -8.72 1.87
N ARG A 92 -5.45 -7.63 1.84
CA ARG A 92 -6.59 -7.37 2.72
C ARG A 92 -7.69 -8.44 2.64
N TYR A 93 -7.81 -9.12 1.52
CA TYR A 93 -8.74 -10.25 1.33
C TYR A 93 -8.06 -11.62 1.47
N GLY A 94 -6.84 -11.68 2.00
CA GLY A 94 -6.10 -12.92 2.21
C GLY A 94 -5.69 -13.65 0.92
N GLN A 95 -5.75 -12.98 -0.24
CA GLN A 95 -5.45 -13.56 -1.55
C GLN A 95 -3.95 -13.51 -1.86
N ILE A 96 -3.14 -14.17 -1.04
CA ILE A 96 -1.67 -14.11 -1.07
C ILE A 96 -1.08 -14.55 -2.42
N ASP A 97 -1.71 -15.48 -3.11
CA ASP A 97 -1.23 -15.91 -4.44
C ASP A 97 -1.36 -14.79 -5.48
N LYS A 98 -2.40 -13.95 -5.37
CA LYS A 98 -2.53 -12.75 -6.21
C LYS A 98 -1.47 -11.69 -5.86
N VAL A 99 -1.18 -11.50 -4.58
CA VAL A 99 -0.09 -10.61 -4.14
C VAL A 99 1.24 -11.06 -4.76
N ARG A 100 1.54 -12.36 -4.74
CA ARG A 100 2.75 -12.94 -5.33
C ARG A 100 2.82 -12.77 -6.84
N GLU A 101 1.69 -12.96 -7.53
CA GLU A 101 1.57 -12.76 -8.98
C GLU A 101 1.88 -11.30 -9.34
N ILE A 102 1.26 -10.34 -8.66
CA ILE A 102 1.44 -8.92 -8.87
C ILE A 102 2.86 -8.46 -8.54
N ALA A 103 3.46 -8.98 -7.47
CA ALA A 103 4.85 -8.68 -7.12
C ALA A 103 5.84 -9.13 -8.22
N ARG A 104 5.63 -10.29 -8.83
CA ARG A 104 6.43 -10.76 -9.97
C ARG A 104 6.24 -9.86 -11.19
N GLU A 105 4.98 -9.56 -11.55
CA GLU A 105 4.67 -8.65 -12.65
C GLU A 105 5.32 -7.27 -12.44
N TRP A 106 5.25 -6.74 -11.22
CA TRP A 106 5.89 -5.47 -10.88
C TRP A 106 7.40 -5.52 -11.02
N PHE A 107 8.04 -6.57 -10.53
CA PHE A 107 9.48 -6.76 -10.65
C PHE A 107 9.90 -6.84 -12.13
N ASP A 108 9.19 -7.63 -12.93
CA ASP A 108 9.46 -7.81 -14.37
C ASP A 108 9.22 -6.53 -15.17
N SER A 109 8.25 -5.70 -14.77
CA SER A 109 7.97 -4.42 -15.42
C SER A 109 9.08 -3.39 -15.26
N GLY A 110 9.89 -3.48 -14.20
CA GLY A 110 10.91 -2.49 -13.85
C GLY A 110 10.35 -1.13 -13.38
N LEU A 111 9.03 -1.03 -13.15
CA LEU A 111 8.34 0.20 -12.71
C LEU A 111 8.49 0.43 -11.21
N TYR A 112 9.71 0.40 -10.71
CA TYR A 112 10.05 0.65 -9.30
C TYR A 112 11.33 1.48 -9.18
N SER A 113 11.50 2.17 -8.06
CA SER A 113 12.72 2.89 -7.75
C SER A 113 13.83 1.92 -7.34
N ARG A 114 14.91 1.84 -8.15
CA ARG A 114 16.07 0.99 -7.81
C ARG A 114 16.74 1.42 -6.50
N SER A 115 16.79 2.71 -6.22
CA SER A 115 17.39 3.23 -4.98
C SER A 115 16.58 2.79 -3.77
N ILE A 116 15.25 2.86 -3.84
CA ILE A 116 14.36 2.40 -2.77
C ILE A 116 14.46 0.88 -2.62
N LEU A 117 14.46 0.13 -3.72
CA LEU A 117 14.64 -1.32 -3.67
C LEU A 117 15.97 -1.72 -3.01
N THR A 118 17.06 -1.00 -3.33
CA THR A 118 18.38 -1.24 -2.71
C THR A 118 18.36 -0.91 -1.21
N TYR A 119 17.64 0.14 -0.82
CA TYR A 119 17.48 0.48 0.60
C TYR A 119 16.84 -0.68 1.37
N TYR A 120 15.69 -1.16 0.92
CA TYR A 120 15.02 -2.30 1.57
C TYR A 120 15.81 -3.61 1.47
N TYR A 121 16.53 -3.86 0.37
CA TYR A 121 17.45 -4.99 0.27
C TYR A 121 18.50 -4.97 1.40
N ASN A 122 19.07 -3.80 1.69
CA ASN A 122 20.07 -3.66 2.77
C ASN A 122 19.45 -3.91 4.17
N GLU A 123 18.18 -3.56 4.37
CA GLU A 123 17.46 -3.90 5.60
C GLU A 123 17.35 -5.42 5.78
N PHE A 124 16.98 -6.15 4.73
CA PHE A 124 16.86 -7.60 4.77
C PHE A 124 18.20 -8.30 5.02
N VAL A 125 19.30 -7.81 4.44
CA VAL A 125 20.65 -8.40 4.62
C VAL A 125 21.07 -8.41 6.08
N GLY A 126 20.59 -7.46 6.88
CA GLY A 126 20.86 -7.38 8.33
C GLY A 126 20.00 -8.31 9.19
N LEU A 127 18.98 -8.96 8.63
CA LEU A 127 18.05 -9.78 9.39
C LEU A 127 18.59 -11.19 9.65
N LYS A 128 18.24 -11.74 10.81
CA LYS A 128 18.49 -13.16 11.14
C LYS A 128 17.54 -14.07 10.33
N ARG A 129 17.90 -15.34 10.19
CA ARG A 129 17.00 -16.35 9.63
C ARG A 129 15.70 -16.42 10.43
N ASN A 130 14.59 -16.61 9.71
CA ASN A 130 13.23 -16.66 10.27
C ASN A 130 12.81 -15.38 11.02
N ALA A 131 13.45 -14.24 10.72
CA ALA A 131 13.02 -12.96 11.25
C ALA A 131 11.63 -12.61 10.75
N ILE A 132 10.91 -11.79 11.52
CA ILE A 132 9.67 -11.13 11.10
C ILE A 132 10.00 -9.69 10.79
N LEU A 133 9.73 -9.26 9.56
CA LEU A 133 9.82 -7.86 9.13
C LEU A 133 8.42 -7.29 9.06
N ALA A 134 8.12 -6.34 9.93
CA ALA A 134 6.83 -5.69 9.99
C ALA A 134 6.95 -4.26 9.42
N GLY A 135 6.17 -3.94 8.41
CA GLY A 135 6.21 -2.65 7.75
C GLY A 135 4.82 -2.18 7.32
N THR A 136 4.70 -0.94 6.88
CA THR A 136 3.46 -0.37 6.36
C THR A 136 3.69 0.28 4.99
N GLY A 137 2.64 0.33 4.17
CA GLY A 137 2.69 1.05 2.90
C GLY A 137 3.87 0.67 2.00
N PRO A 138 4.78 1.62 1.66
CA PRO A 138 5.92 1.33 0.78
C PRO A 138 6.89 0.29 1.34
N GLU A 139 7.14 0.28 2.66
CA GLU A 139 8.04 -0.68 3.33
C GLU A 139 7.57 -2.11 3.10
N TRP A 140 6.31 -2.38 3.41
CA TRP A 140 5.70 -3.67 3.16
C TRP A 140 5.76 -4.03 1.66
N ALA A 141 5.36 -3.12 0.78
CA ALA A 141 5.27 -3.40 -0.65
C ALA A 141 6.62 -3.73 -1.29
N TYR A 142 7.68 -2.99 -0.96
CA TYR A 142 9.03 -3.27 -1.45
C TYR A 142 9.62 -4.54 -0.82
N SER A 143 9.26 -4.85 0.42
CA SER A 143 9.62 -6.11 1.07
C SER A 143 9.00 -7.30 0.34
N VAL A 144 7.72 -7.20 0.01
CA VAL A 144 6.99 -8.19 -0.81
C VAL A 144 7.59 -8.30 -2.22
N LEU A 145 7.98 -7.17 -2.82
CA LEU A 145 8.66 -7.14 -4.14
C LEU A 145 9.99 -7.90 -4.11
N LEU A 146 10.80 -7.73 -3.07
CA LEU A 146 12.06 -8.48 -2.89
C LEU A 146 11.80 -9.97 -2.71
N GLN A 147 10.81 -10.35 -1.90
CA GLN A 147 10.52 -11.76 -1.62
C GLN A 147 9.92 -12.49 -2.82
N TYR A 148 8.85 -11.97 -3.36
CA TYR A 148 8.06 -12.69 -4.37
C TYR A 148 8.41 -12.26 -5.79
N GLY A 149 8.82 -11.02 -6.02
CA GLY A 149 9.30 -10.52 -7.30
C GLY A 149 10.71 -11.03 -7.60
N ALA A 150 11.67 -10.64 -6.78
CA ALA A 150 13.08 -11.04 -6.95
C ALA A 150 13.41 -12.45 -6.44
N GLY A 151 12.52 -13.09 -5.68
CA GLY A 151 12.71 -14.45 -5.14
C GLY A 151 13.74 -14.55 -4.00
N LEU A 152 14.02 -13.44 -3.31
CA LEU A 152 15.02 -13.32 -2.25
C LEU A 152 14.40 -13.50 -0.85
N PHE A 153 15.23 -13.70 0.17
CA PHE A 153 14.86 -13.67 1.60
C PHE A 153 13.58 -14.47 1.96
N LYS A 154 13.45 -15.66 1.41
CA LYS A 154 12.26 -16.53 1.58
C LYS A 154 12.08 -17.05 3.01
N ASP A 155 13.10 -16.94 3.82
CA ASP A 155 13.14 -17.31 5.22
C ASP A 155 12.72 -16.17 6.18
N VAL A 156 12.43 -14.97 5.66
CA VAL A 156 11.90 -13.85 6.42
C VAL A 156 10.38 -13.78 6.25
N GLU A 157 9.64 -13.60 7.32
CA GLU A 157 8.19 -13.34 7.26
C GLU A 157 7.94 -11.84 7.14
N VAL A 158 7.24 -11.40 6.10
CA VAL A 158 6.86 -9.99 5.91
C VAL A 158 5.40 -9.78 6.30
N VAL A 159 5.17 -8.84 7.21
CA VAL A 159 3.84 -8.55 7.77
C VAL A 159 3.45 -7.10 7.49
N ASP A 160 2.22 -6.88 7.03
CA ASP A 160 1.65 -5.54 6.93
C ASP A 160 1.03 -5.13 8.28
N LEU A 161 1.65 -4.17 8.96
CA LEU A 161 1.15 -3.65 10.23
C LEU A 161 -0.21 -2.95 10.10
N SER A 162 -0.58 -2.48 8.91
CA SER A 162 -1.88 -1.84 8.71
C SER A 162 -3.06 -2.83 8.86
N GLU A 163 -2.81 -4.12 8.72
CA GLU A 163 -3.80 -5.17 8.96
C GLU A 163 -4.01 -5.47 10.45
N LEU A 164 -3.04 -5.10 11.29
CA LEU A 164 -3.08 -5.28 12.72
C LEU A 164 -3.60 -4.01 13.43
N MET A 165 -4.65 -3.40 12.88
CA MET A 165 -5.17 -2.11 13.38
C MET A 165 -5.95 -2.25 14.70
N ASN A 166 -6.49 -3.43 14.99
CA ASN A 166 -7.16 -3.72 16.24
C ASN A 166 -6.15 -4.22 17.27
N PRO A 167 -6.04 -3.58 18.46
CA PRO A 167 -5.09 -4.01 19.51
C PRO A 167 -5.26 -5.47 19.96
N GLU A 168 -6.47 -6.01 19.92
CA GLU A 168 -6.72 -7.42 20.26
C GLU A 168 -6.18 -8.35 19.16
N GLU A 169 -6.47 -8.06 17.90
CA GLU A 169 -5.96 -8.82 16.75
C GLU A 169 -4.43 -8.75 16.67
N GLU A 170 -3.86 -7.57 16.90
CA GLU A 170 -2.41 -7.37 16.99
C GLU A 170 -1.81 -8.23 18.11
N SER A 171 -2.40 -8.20 19.30
CA SER A 171 -1.93 -8.98 20.45
C SER A 171 -1.98 -10.48 20.18
N ASP A 172 -3.05 -10.98 19.60
CA ASP A 172 -3.20 -12.40 19.29
C ASP A 172 -2.26 -12.83 18.16
N PHE A 173 -2.05 -12.00 17.13
CA PHE A 173 -1.06 -12.25 16.10
C PHE A 173 0.32 -12.41 16.72
N TRP A 174 0.78 -11.46 17.54
CA TRP A 174 2.10 -11.52 18.14
C TRP A 174 2.26 -12.70 19.10
N LYS A 175 1.23 -13.04 19.87
CA LYS A 175 1.24 -14.24 20.74
C LYS A 175 1.44 -15.53 19.92
N THR A 176 0.79 -15.66 18.74
CA THR A 176 0.99 -16.82 17.86
C THR A 176 2.42 -16.95 17.38
N LYS A 177 3.18 -15.84 17.34
CA LYS A 177 4.59 -15.78 16.99
C LYS A 177 5.53 -15.92 18.20
N GLY A 178 4.98 -16.18 19.40
CA GLY A 178 5.77 -16.29 20.63
C GLY A 178 6.33 -14.96 21.13
N ILE A 179 5.67 -13.84 20.81
CA ILE A 179 6.16 -12.50 21.07
C ILE A 179 5.28 -11.80 22.09
N ASP A 180 5.92 -11.35 23.19
CA ASP A 180 5.21 -10.55 24.22
C ASP A 180 5.14 -9.09 23.79
N VAL A 181 3.91 -8.63 23.51
CA VAL A 181 3.63 -7.23 23.12
C VAL A 181 3.99 -6.22 24.23
N ASN A 182 4.09 -6.65 25.49
CA ASN A 182 4.48 -5.78 26.59
C ASN A 182 5.96 -5.38 26.54
N THR A 183 6.76 -6.08 25.73
CA THR A 183 8.16 -5.73 25.48
C THR A 183 8.30 -4.60 24.46
N PHE A 184 7.21 -4.23 23.78
CA PHE A 184 7.25 -3.13 22.83
C PHE A 184 7.33 -1.76 23.53
N PRO A 185 7.97 -0.78 22.90
CA PRO A 185 7.99 0.58 23.41
C PRO A 185 6.55 1.10 23.61
N ASP A 186 6.34 1.77 24.75
CA ASP A 186 5.05 2.37 25.07
C ASP A 186 4.61 3.35 23.98
N ARG A 187 3.45 3.08 23.38
CA ARG A 187 2.89 3.85 22.25
C ARG A 187 2.72 5.33 22.60
N GLU A 188 2.38 5.65 23.84
CA GLU A 188 2.17 7.03 24.28
C GLU A 188 3.48 7.84 24.38
N LYS A 189 4.63 7.15 24.52
CA LYS A 189 5.94 7.78 24.61
C LYS A 189 6.60 8.05 23.25
N VAL A 190 6.12 7.42 22.19
CA VAL A 190 6.62 7.63 20.84
C VAL A 190 5.91 8.82 20.20
N LYS A 191 6.48 10.01 20.36
CA LYS A 191 5.89 11.28 19.87
C LYS A 191 5.88 11.47 18.35
N CYS A 192 6.33 10.49 17.57
CA CYS A 192 6.45 10.61 16.11
C CYS A 192 5.64 9.53 15.42
N PRO A 193 4.54 9.84 14.70
CA PRO A 193 3.73 8.83 14.01
C PRO A 193 4.49 7.97 12.99
N GLY A 194 5.60 8.49 12.45
CA GLY A 194 6.49 7.74 11.54
C GLY A 194 7.58 6.92 12.25
N ALA A 195 7.79 7.11 13.56
CA ALA A 195 8.83 6.37 14.30
C ALA A 195 8.43 4.94 14.65
N TRP A 196 7.16 4.59 14.43
CA TRP A 196 6.64 3.25 14.68
C TRP A 196 7.20 2.22 13.70
N SER A 197 7.22 2.52 12.40
CA SER A 197 7.76 1.62 11.40
C SER A 197 9.25 1.33 11.65
N VAL A 198 10.02 2.35 11.99
CA VAL A 198 11.47 2.23 12.27
C VAL A 198 11.73 1.45 13.56
N SER A 199 10.92 1.63 14.61
CA SER A 199 11.08 0.92 15.88
C SER A 199 10.78 -0.58 15.77
N TYR A 200 9.77 -0.96 14.99
CA TYR A 200 9.41 -2.37 14.81
C TYR A 200 10.42 -3.13 13.95
N THR A 201 11.01 -2.51 12.95
CA THR A 201 12.05 -3.14 12.13
C THR A 201 13.33 -3.42 12.90
N HIS A 202 13.69 -2.61 13.88
CA HIS A 202 14.94 -2.77 14.64
C HIS A 202 14.84 -3.63 15.91
N LEU A 203 13.65 -3.77 16.50
CA LEU A 203 13.48 -4.49 17.78
C LEU A 203 13.66 -6.00 17.67
N ARG A 204 13.75 -6.59 16.50
CA ARG A 204 13.64 -8.03 16.31
C ARG A 204 14.85 -8.77 15.80
N ALA A 205 15.87 -8.10 15.41
CA ALA A 205 17.14 -8.78 15.13
C ALA A 205 17.76 -9.45 16.38
N HIS A 206 17.24 -9.15 17.58
CA HIS A 206 17.88 -9.56 18.85
C HIS A 206 17.19 -10.66 19.65
N GLU A 207 15.93 -11.06 19.36
CA GLU A 207 15.18 -11.87 20.33
C GLU A 207 14.74 -13.27 19.88
N THR A 208 15.06 -13.73 18.70
CA THR A 208 14.74 -15.12 18.30
C THR A 208 15.92 -16.08 18.50
N GLU A 209 16.61 -16.00 19.63
CA GLU A 209 17.35 -17.13 20.19
C GLU A 209 16.40 -17.92 21.11
N LEU A 210 15.46 -18.63 20.52
CA LEU A 210 14.77 -19.72 21.20
C LEU A 210 15.41 -21.03 20.76
N HIS A 211 15.92 -21.71 21.77
CA HIS A 211 16.56 -23.02 21.80
C HIS A 211 15.77 -24.12 21.09
#